data_66083b25a05d2289a24dbf6d32481cb3
#
_entry.id   66083b25a05d2289a24dbf6d32481cb3
#
_cell.length_a   1.000
_cell.length_b   1.000
_cell.length_c   1.000
_cell.angle_alpha   90.00
_cell.angle_beta   90.00
_cell.angle_gamma   90.00
#
_symmetry.space_group_name_H-M   'P 1'
#
loop_
_entity.id
_entity.type
_entity.pdbx_description
1 polymer ?
#
loop_
_entity_poly.entity_id
_entity_poly.type
_entity_poly.pdbx_seq_one_letter_code
_entity_poly.pdbx_strand_id
1 'polypeptide(L)'
;NIAPGEFATDIAAHRYHAPILENSAYKPAYENTLGMMNSHMHSGEDPNDFAKEVYNIIQDKNPNLHYKIGAFMQKFSIVLKRILPDRVYESMLMNHYKL
;
A
#
# COMPACT_ATOMS: atom_id res chain seq x y z
N ASN A 1 4.83 0.71 17.53
CA ASN A 1 4.03 1.04 16.37
C ASN A 1 4.65 0.46 15.11
N ILE A 2 3.90 -0.38 14.40
CA ILE A 2 4.35 -1.04 13.17
C ILE A 2 3.45 -0.58 12.03
N ALA A 3 4.06 -0.03 10.97
CA ALA A 3 3.38 0.35 9.73
C ALA A 3 3.73 -0.68 8.65
N PRO A 4 2.81 -1.62 8.34
CA PRO A 4 3.04 -2.60 7.29
C PRO A 4 2.87 -1.99 5.90
N GLY A 5 3.62 -2.51 4.93
CA GLY A 5 3.40 -2.31 3.50
C GLY A 5 2.31 -3.26 2.96
N GLU A 6 2.41 -3.59 1.69
CA GLU A 6 1.50 -4.52 1.04
C GLU A 6 2.00 -5.97 1.18
N PHE A 7 1.17 -6.82 1.77
CA PHE A 7 1.41 -8.25 1.91
C PHE A 7 0.32 -9.05 1.19
N ALA A 8 0.70 -10.20 0.66
CA ALA A 8 -0.22 -11.10 -0.02
C ALA A 8 -1.19 -11.75 0.98
N THR A 9 -2.41 -11.23 1.05
CA THR A 9 -3.48 -11.66 1.96
C THR A 9 -4.83 -11.69 1.24
N ASP A 10 -5.86 -12.22 1.90
CA ASP A 10 -7.23 -12.27 1.36
C ASP A 10 -8.02 -10.94 1.50
N ILE A 11 -7.35 -9.85 1.85
CA ILE A 11 -8.03 -8.57 2.08
C ILE A 11 -8.82 -8.08 0.85
N ALA A 12 -8.33 -8.34 -0.35
CA ALA A 12 -9.01 -7.94 -1.58
C ALA A 12 -10.35 -8.67 -1.77
N ALA A 13 -10.41 -9.96 -1.41
CA ALA A 13 -11.62 -10.77 -1.50
C ALA A 13 -12.69 -10.36 -0.47
N HIS A 14 -12.26 -9.79 0.66
CA HIS A 14 -13.16 -9.36 1.75
C HIS A 14 -13.47 -7.87 1.74
N ARG A 15 -12.99 -7.14 0.73
CA ARG A 15 -13.23 -5.71 0.59
C ARG A 15 -14.67 -5.43 0.13
N TYR A 16 -15.33 -4.51 0.81
CA TYR A 16 -16.58 -3.96 0.28
C TYR A 16 -16.30 -3.04 -0.90
N HIS A 17 -17.02 -3.25 -2.00
CA HIS A 17 -16.96 -2.40 -3.18
C HIS A 17 -18.24 -1.56 -3.26
N ALA A 18 -18.08 -0.24 -3.30
CA ALA A 18 -19.22 0.63 -3.55
C ALA A 18 -19.78 0.36 -4.95
N PRO A 19 -21.12 0.26 -5.09
CA PRO A 19 -21.73 0.14 -6.41
C PRO A 19 -21.43 1.39 -7.25
N ILE A 20 -21.06 1.18 -8.50
CA ILE A 20 -20.81 2.27 -9.43
C ILE A 20 -21.79 2.19 -10.59
N LEU A 21 -22.42 3.31 -10.92
CA LEU A 21 -23.38 3.38 -12.02
C LEU A 21 -22.66 3.32 -13.37
N GLU A 22 -23.28 2.66 -14.35
CA GLU A 22 -22.72 2.51 -15.71
C GLU A 22 -22.40 3.84 -16.40
N ASN A 23 -23.17 4.88 -16.13
CA ASN A 23 -23.00 6.22 -16.68
C ASN A 23 -22.19 7.17 -15.79
N SER A 24 -21.56 6.65 -14.73
CA SER A 24 -20.74 7.48 -13.84
C SER A 24 -19.48 7.97 -14.56
N ALA A 25 -19.18 9.26 -14.45
CA ALA A 25 -17.93 9.85 -14.93
C ALA A 25 -16.67 9.27 -14.24
N TYR A 26 -16.84 8.70 -13.05
CA TYR A 26 -15.73 8.11 -12.28
C TYR A 26 -15.49 6.63 -12.58
N LYS A 27 -16.38 5.97 -13.35
CA LYS A 27 -16.28 4.54 -13.61
C LYS A 27 -14.94 4.12 -14.19
N PRO A 28 -14.38 4.75 -15.25
CA PRO A 28 -13.09 4.33 -15.80
C PRO A 28 -11.94 4.46 -14.81
N ALA A 29 -11.87 5.56 -14.07
CA ALA A 29 -10.83 5.80 -13.07
C ALA A 29 -10.94 4.77 -11.92
N TYR A 30 -12.15 4.50 -11.46
CA TYR A 30 -12.42 3.51 -10.41
C TYR A 30 -11.99 2.09 -10.82
N GLU A 31 -12.39 1.65 -12.02
CA GLU A 31 -12.03 0.32 -12.53
C GLU A 31 -10.53 0.16 -12.74
N ASN A 32 -9.85 1.18 -13.27
CA ASN A 32 -8.40 1.18 -13.44
C ASN A 32 -7.68 1.08 -12.10
N THR A 33 -8.07 1.89 -11.13
CA THR A 33 -7.48 1.88 -9.79
C THR A 33 -7.70 0.54 -9.09
N LEU A 34 -8.93 0.01 -9.16
CA LEU A 34 -9.26 -1.28 -8.55
C LEU A 34 -8.46 -2.42 -9.18
N GLY A 35 -8.29 -2.41 -10.51
CA GLY A 35 -7.46 -3.38 -11.22
C GLY A 35 -6.00 -3.33 -10.79
N MET A 36 -5.43 -2.13 -10.64
CA MET A 36 -4.07 -1.94 -10.13
C MET A 36 -3.92 -2.45 -8.69
N MET A 37 -4.86 -2.11 -7.81
CA MET A 37 -4.84 -2.57 -6.43
C MET A 37 -4.92 -4.09 -6.32
N ASN A 38 -5.79 -4.72 -7.10
CA ASN A 38 -5.92 -6.18 -7.10
C ASN A 38 -4.65 -6.88 -7.63
N SER A 39 -4.01 -6.33 -8.67
CA SER A 39 -2.74 -6.89 -9.18
C SER A 39 -1.61 -6.78 -8.16
N HIS A 40 -1.54 -5.68 -7.42
CA HIS A 40 -0.54 -5.50 -6.36
C HIS A 40 -0.73 -6.48 -5.20
N MET A 41 -1.98 -6.81 -4.84
CA MET A 41 -2.24 -7.79 -3.78
C MET A 41 -1.68 -9.17 -4.10
N HIS A 42 -1.71 -9.59 -5.36
CA HIS A 42 -1.12 -10.88 -5.79
C HIS A 42 0.41 -10.86 -5.81
N SER A 43 1.03 -9.70 -5.96
CA SER A 43 2.48 -9.51 -5.95
C SER A 43 3.03 -8.99 -4.62
N GLY A 44 2.21 -8.92 -3.60
CA GLY A 44 2.59 -8.49 -2.26
C GLY A 44 3.63 -9.42 -1.62
N GLU A 45 4.33 -8.91 -0.61
CA GLU A 45 5.31 -9.68 0.15
C GLU A 45 4.65 -10.80 0.97
N ASP A 46 5.43 -11.82 1.33
CA ASP A 46 4.95 -12.95 2.13
C ASP A 46 4.60 -12.49 3.57
N PRO A 47 3.37 -12.73 4.05
CA PRO A 47 2.98 -12.44 5.43
C PRO A 47 3.87 -13.11 6.49
N ASN A 48 4.52 -14.22 6.16
CA ASN A 48 5.48 -14.88 7.06
C ASN A 48 6.70 -14.01 7.33
N ASP A 49 7.15 -13.22 6.37
CA ASP A 49 8.27 -12.31 6.58
C ASP A 49 7.88 -11.17 7.53
N PHE A 50 6.64 -10.68 7.42
CA PHE A 50 6.09 -9.75 8.41
C PHE A 50 6.08 -10.36 9.82
N ALA A 51 5.62 -11.59 9.97
CA ALA A 51 5.57 -12.28 11.26
C ALA A 51 6.97 -12.45 11.87
N LYS A 52 7.99 -12.77 11.06
CA LYS A 52 9.38 -12.87 11.51
C LYS A 52 9.90 -11.52 12.03
N GLU A 53 9.64 -10.44 11.31
CA GLU A 53 10.04 -9.10 11.74
C GLU A 53 9.37 -8.69 13.05
N VAL A 54 8.07 -8.95 13.20
CA VAL A 54 7.35 -8.70 14.46
C VAL A 54 7.94 -9.52 15.60
N TYR A 55 8.26 -10.79 15.37
CA TYR A 55 8.91 -11.63 16.34
C TYR A 55 10.27 -11.06 16.79
N ASN A 56 11.08 -10.61 15.84
CA ASN A 56 12.37 -9.99 16.13
C ASN A 56 12.21 -8.72 16.98
N ILE A 57 11.21 -7.90 16.69
CA ILE A 57 10.90 -6.70 17.49
C ILE A 57 10.51 -7.06 18.92
N ILE A 58 9.72 -8.11 19.11
CA ILE A 58 9.31 -8.60 20.44
C ILE A 58 10.53 -9.10 21.25
N GLN A 59 11.50 -9.72 20.59
CA GLN A 59 12.72 -10.21 21.23
C GLN A 59 13.76 -9.11 21.51
N ASP A 60 13.62 -7.94 20.90
CA ASP A 60 14.54 -6.84 21.10
C ASP A 60 14.40 -6.25 22.51
N LYS A 61 15.50 -6.14 23.22
CA LYS A 61 15.53 -5.57 24.58
C LYS A 61 15.34 -4.06 24.62
N ASN A 62 15.57 -3.38 23.48
CA ASN A 62 15.44 -1.93 23.35
C ASN A 62 14.80 -1.55 22.01
N PRO A 63 13.52 -1.90 21.81
CA PRO A 63 12.85 -1.67 20.53
C PRO A 63 12.64 -0.18 20.26
N ASN A 64 12.67 0.19 18.99
CA ASN A 64 12.27 1.53 18.55
C ASN A 64 10.76 1.74 18.72
N LEU A 65 10.34 3.01 18.76
CA LEU A 65 8.92 3.36 18.84
C LEU A 65 8.15 3.10 17.54
N HIS A 66 8.83 3.21 16.40
CA HIS A 66 8.21 3.11 15.08
C HIS A 66 9.02 2.20 14.15
N TYR A 67 8.32 1.28 13.50
CA TYR A 67 8.86 0.39 12.47
C TYR A 67 8.05 0.50 11.18
N LYS A 68 8.72 0.37 10.05
CA LYS A 68 8.12 0.28 8.73
C LYS A 68 8.55 -1.04 8.11
N ILE A 69 7.60 -1.94 7.89
CA ILE A 69 7.84 -3.27 7.34
C ILE A 69 7.14 -3.36 5.98
N GLY A 70 7.90 -3.64 4.92
CA GLY A 70 7.37 -3.72 3.57
C GLY A 70 8.44 -3.51 2.51
N ALA A 71 8.06 -3.53 1.25
CA ALA A 71 8.95 -3.33 0.12
C ALA A 71 9.70 -1.98 0.19
N PHE A 72 10.94 -1.98 -0.32
CA PHE A 72 11.79 -0.79 -0.31
C PHE A 72 11.12 0.42 -0.95
N MET A 73 10.44 0.23 -2.09
CA MET A 73 9.78 1.33 -2.80
C MET A 73 8.64 1.96 -2.00
N GLN A 74 7.91 1.15 -1.23
CA GLN A 74 6.85 1.65 -0.33
C GLN A 74 7.42 2.50 0.81
N LYS A 75 8.54 2.06 1.39
CA LYS A 75 9.26 2.84 2.42
C LYS A 75 9.83 4.13 1.84
N PHE A 76 10.37 4.06 0.62
CA PHE A 76 10.95 5.20 -0.08
C PHE A 76 9.89 6.26 -0.46
N SER A 77 8.68 5.87 -0.78
CA SER A 77 7.58 6.80 -1.10
C SER A 77 7.27 7.76 0.06
N ILE A 78 7.45 7.32 1.30
CA ILE A 78 7.27 8.16 2.48
C ILE A 78 8.32 9.27 2.54
N VAL A 79 9.55 8.96 2.17
CA VAL A 79 10.64 9.95 2.09
C VAL A 79 10.36 10.94 0.96
N LEU A 80 9.94 10.46 -0.21
CA LEU A 80 9.57 11.31 -1.34
C LEU A 80 8.46 12.28 -0.98
N LYS A 81 7.42 11.85 -0.25
CA LYS A 81 6.35 12.73 0.22
C LYS A 81 6.84 13.88 1.10
N ARG A 82 7.91 13.68 1.85
CA ARG A 82 8.48 14.71 2.73
C ARG A 82 9.37 15.71 1.98
N ILE A 83 9.95 15.30 0.86
CA ILE A 83 10.94 16.09 0.10
C ILE A 83 10.29 16.81 -1.07
N LEU A 84 9.34 16.15 -1.77
CA LEU A 84 8.71 16.70 -2.97
C LEU A 84 7.57 17.68 -2.63
N PRO A 85 7.38 18.73 -3.45
CA PRO A 85 6.17 19.54 -3.39
C PRO A 85 4.93 18.68 -3.59
N ASP A 86 3.84 19.00 -2.88
CA ASP A 86 2.61 18.19 -2.87
C ASP A 86 2.06 17.90 -4.27
N ARG A 87 2.06 18.90 -5.16
CA ARG A 87 1.58 18.74 -6.55
C ARG A 87 2.40 17.73 -7.36
N VAL A 88 3.71 17.70 -7.16
CA VAL A 88 4.61 16.76 -7.83
C VAL A 88 4.33 15.34 -7.33
N TYR A 89 4.24 15.18 -6.03
CA TYR A 89 3.93 13.90 -5.42
C TYR A 89 2.54 13.38 -5.82
N GLU A 90 1.53 14.24 -5.82
CA GLU A 90 0.18 13.93 -6.29
C GLU A 90 0.17 13.45 -7.75
N SER A 91 0.88 14.17 -8.63
CA SER A 91 1.00 13.79 -10.05
C SER A 91 1.65 12.41 -10.21
N MET A 92 2.67 12.10 -9.42
CA MET A 92 3.30 10.78 -9.41
C MET A 92 2.32 9.67 -8.97
N LEU A 93 1.52 9.92 -7.94
CA LEU A 93 0.49 8.98 -7.48
C LEU A 93 -0.60 8.78 -8.51
N MET A 94 -1.11 9.85 -9.11
CA MET A 94 -2.12 9.76 -10.17
C MET A 94 -1.62 8.93 -11.34
N ASN A 95 -0.37 9.14 -11.77
CA ASN A 95 0.23 8.37 -12.84
C ASN A 95 0.39 6.88 -12.46
N HIS A 96 0.78 6.61 -11.23
CA HIS A 96 0.92 5.23 -10.73
C HIS A 96 -0.41 4.47 -10.75
N TYR A 97 -1.49 5.10 -10.32
CA TYR A 97 -2.84 4.52 -10.32
C TYR A 97 -3.61 4.70 -11.63
N LYS A 98 -2.97 5.25 -12.66
CA LYS A 98 -3.57 5.51 -13.98
C LYS A 98 -4.84 6.38 -13.91
N LEU A 99 -4.78 7.37 -13.09
CA LEU A 99 -5.85 8.36 -12.94
C LEU A 99 -5.68 9.55 -13.88
#